data_c3b8450b40cbd3a4c034935632365ed6
#
_entry.id   c3b8450b40cbd3a4c034935632365ed6
#
_cell.length_a   1.000
_cell.length_b   1.000
_cell.length_c   1.000
_cell.angle_alpha   90.00
_cell.angle_beta   90.00
_cell.angle_gamma   90.00
#
_symmetry.space_group_name_H-M   'P 1'
#
loop_
_entity.id
_entity.type
_entity.pdbx_description
1 polymer ?
#
loop_
_entity_poly.entity_id
_entity_poly.type
_entity_poly.pdbx_seq_one_letter_code
_entity_poly.pdbx_strand_id
1 'polypeptide(L)'
;DKEYRSLPKRLTTIRWNREEDAINRDKPRYLTARWDNVLGWLLNDEPFDMYSTKPNERVRAHTLEVWEFENIVGNIVIAHPIHLHGRQFQILRRTVHPDYVQGWESVRDGYTDEGWKDTFLLMPGEKVRLLISFGQYTGMFLYHCHNLEHEDMGMMRNYLVM
;
A
#
# COMPACT_ATOMS: atom_id res chain seq x y z
N ASP A 1 22.74 -1.21 -38.41
CA ASP A 1 21.41 -0.86 -37.92
C ASP A 1 20.88 -2.03 -37.11
N LYS A 2 20.73 -1.83 -35.79
CA LYS A 2 20.12 -2.85 -34.93
C LYS A 2 18.61 -2.81 -35.21
N GLU A 3 18.09 -3.88 -35.83
CA GLU A 3 16.65 -4.09 -35.91
C GLU A 3 16.06 -4.03 -34.50
N TYR A 4 15.19 -3.06 -34.25
CA TYR A 4 14.38 -3.03 -33.03
C TYR A 4 13.41 -4.20 -33.09
N ARG A 5 13.70 -5.29 -32.37
CA ARG A 5 12.77 -6.39 -32.21
C ARG A 5 11.54 -5.87 -31.47
N SER A 6 10.37 -6.11 -32.01
CA SER A 6 9.12 -5.79 -31.34
C SER A 6 9.06 -6.51 -30.00
N LEU A 7 8.64 -5.80 -28.96
CA LEU A 7 8.42 -6.42 -27.64
C LEU A 7 7.36 -7.52 -27.78
N PRO A 8 7.54 -8.67 -27.11
CA PRO A 8 6.50 -9.69 -27.07
C PRO A 8 5.22 -9.12 -26.46
N LYS A 9 4.06 -9.54 -26.97
CA LYS A 9 2.75 -9.15 -26.40
C LYS A 9 2.59 -9.54 -24.93
N ARG A 10 3.32 -10.57 -24.50
CA ARG A 10 3.34 -11.06 -23.13
C ARG A 10 4.78 -11.29 -22.69
N LEU A 11 5.22 -10.56 -21.67
CA LEU A 11 6.59 -10.64 -21.15
C LEU A 11 6.75 -11.75 -20.11
N THR A 12 5.69 -12.03 -19.33
CA THR A 12 5.70 -13.05 -18.27
C THR A 12 4.29 -13.57 -18.01
N THR A 13 4.22 -14.65 -17.24
CA THR A 13 2.97 -15.16 -16.67
C THR A 13 2.92 -14.80 -15.19
N ILE A 14 1.97 -13.98 -14.79
CA ILE A 14 1.79 -13.58 -13.40
C ILE A 14 0.94 -14.64 -12.71
N ARG A 15 1.46 -15.19 -11.62
CA ARG A 15 0.69 -16.03 -10.72
C ARG A 15 -0.08 -15.14 -9.75
N TRP A 16 -1.39 -15.15 -9.88
CA TRP A 16 -2.27 -14.44 -8.97
C TRP A 16 -2.52 -15.26 -7.71
N ASN A 17 -2.38 -14.62 -6.56
CA ASN A 17 -2.88 -15.15 -5.31
C ASN A 17 -4.40 -14.96 -5.27
N ARG A 18 -5.10 -15.77 -4.49
CA ARG A 18 -6.54 -15.69 -4.34
C ARG A 18 -6.90 -15.09 -2.98
N GLU A 19 -7.83 -14.15 -2.95
CA GLU A 19 -8.25 -13.48 -1.72
C GLU A 19 -8.83 -14.48 -0.69
N GLU A 20 -9.51 -15.53 -1.17
CA GLU A 20 -10.07 -16.59 -0.32
C GLU A 20 -9.02 -17.40 0.45
N ASP A 21 -7.76 -17.41 -0.01
CA ASP A 21 -6.66 -18.11 0.65
C ASP A 21 -6.00 -17.27 1.75
N ALA A 22 -6.38 -15.99 1.87
CA ALA A 22 -5.85 -15.10 2.91
C ALA A 22 -6.44 -15.42 4.30
N ILE A 23 -5.56 -15.44 5.30
CA ILE A 23 -5.96 -15.80 6.69
C ILE A 23 -6.87 -14.77 7.36
N ASN A 24 -6.93 -13.56 6.82
CA ASN A 24 -7.66 -12.43 7.40
C ASN A 24 -8.63 -11.76 6.39
N ARG A 25 -9.08 -12.49 5.37
CA ARG A 25 -9.96 -11.95 4.30
C ARG A 25 -11.21 -11.24 4.84
N ASP A 26 -11.80 -11.78 5.91
CA ASP A 26 -13.04 -11.26 6.52
C ASP A 26 -12.78 -10.08 7.48
N LYS A 27 -11.53 -9.92 7.92
CA LYS A 27 -11.07 -8.81 8.77
C LYS A 27 -9.68 -8.33 8.31
N PRO A 28 -9.61 -7.61 7.20
CA PRO A 28 -8.35 -7.06 6.68
C PRO A 28 -7.60 -6.23 7.73
N ARG A 29 -6.27 -6.14 7.56
CA ARG A 29 -5.51 -5.13 8.30
C ARG A 29 -5.86 -3.77 7.71
N TYR A 30 -6.42 -2.93 8.53
CA TYR A 30 -6.80 -1.58 8.14
C TYR A 30 -5.76 -0.59 8.63
N LEU A 31 -5.24 0.21 7.69
CA LEU A 31 -4.18 1.20 7.87
C LEU A 31 -4.61 2.52 7.25
N THR A 32 -4.31 3.61 7.94
CA THR A 32 -4.71 4.96 7.53
C THR A 32 -3.54 5.77 7.04
N ALA A 33 -3.81 6.72 6.13
CA ALA A 33 -2.94 7.82 5.75
C ALA A 33 -3.72 9.12 5.98
N ARG A 34 -3.19 10.05 6.75
CA ARG A 34 -3.87 11.31 7.05
C ARG A 34 -2.94 12.42 7.54
N TRP A 35 -3.45 13.64 7.49
CA TRP A 35 -2.86 14.79 8.15
C TRP A 35 -3.42 14.96 9.57
N ASP A 36 -2.55 15.29 10.50
CA ASP A 36 -2.89 15.74 11.85
C ASP A 36 -2.32 17.14 12.09
N ASN A 37 -3.12 18.06 12.64
CA ASN A 37 -2.72 19.46 12.79
C ASN A 37 -1.61 19.68 13.84
N VAL A 38 -1.31 18.68 14.66
CA VAL A 38 -0.26 18.74 15.70
C VAL A 38 0.91 17.86 15.34
N LEU A 39 0.65 16.64 14.86
CA LEU A 39 1.67 15.61 14.62
C LEU A 39 2.14 15.55 13.16
N GLY A 40 1.46 16.25 12.23
CA GLY A 40 1.80 16.23 10.81
C GLY A 40 1.26 15.02 10.06
N TRP A 41 2.01 14.51 9.10
CA TRP A 41 1.63 13.34 8.31
C TRP A 41 1.74 12.05 9.10
N LEU A 42 0.66 11.29 9.15
CA LEU A 42 0.58 10.03 9.89
C LEU A 42 0.24 8.86 8.97
N LEU A 43 0.87 7.73 9.22
CA LEU A 43 0.43 6.41 8.79
C LEU A 43 -0.07 5.62 9.99
N ASN A 44 -1.21 4.93 9.84
CA ASN A 44 -1.81 4.12 10.89
C ASN A 44 -2.03 4.90 12.21
N ASP A 45 -2.32 6.22 12.09
CA ASP A 45 -2.64 7.16 13.18
C ASP A 45 -1.51 7.39 14.21
N GLU A 46 -0.27 7.12 13.86
CA GLU A 46 0.87 7.28 14.77
C GLU A 46 2.03 8.00 14.08
N PRO A 47 2.79 8.83 14.79
CA PRO A 47 4.06 9.32 14.32
C PRO A 47 5.08 8.18 14.20
N PHE A 48 6.12 8.40 13.42
CA PHE A 48 7.19 7.43 13.28
C PHE A 48 7.96 7.23 14.60
N ASP A 49 8.17 5.99 14.96
CA ASP A 49 9.08 5.55 16.00
C ASP A 49 9.89 4.36 15.45
N MET A 50 11.20 4.43 15.57
CA MET A 50 12.13 3.48 14.96
C MET A 50 11.91 2.03 15.41
N TYR A 51 11.40 1.81 16.61
CA TYR A 51 11.27 0.48 17.20
C TYR A 51 9.83 0.07 17.53
N SER A 52 8.86 0.94 17.25
CA SER A 52 7.47 0.71 17.61
C SER A 52 6.68 0.03 16.50
N THR A 53 5.78 -0.87 16.90
CA THR A 53 4.73 -1.45 16.03
C THR A 53 3.42 -1.55 16.77
N LYS A 54 2.32 -1.24 16.12
CA LYS A 54 0.95 -1.47 16.63
C LYS A 54 0.58 -2.97 16.50
N PRO A 55 -0.43 -3.46 17.23
CA PRO A 55 -0.91 -4.83 17.06
C PRO A 55 -1.33 -5.18 15.62
N ASN A 56 -1.94 -4.23 14.88
CA ASN A 56 -2.31 -4.40 13.49
C ASN A 56 -1.13 -4.29 12.50
N GLU A 57 0.09 -4.05 12.98
CA GLU A 57 1.35 -4.06 12.22
C GLU A 57 2.19 -5.34 12.46
N ARG A 58 1.69 -6.27 13.29
CA ARG A 58 2.37 -7.54 13.57
C ARG A 58 1.79 -8.64 12.69
N VAL A 59 2.64 -9.27 11.91
CA VAL A 59 2.29 -10.20 10.85
C VAL A 59 2.89 -11.56 11.15
N ARG A 60 2.17 -12.62 10.81
CA ARG A 60 2.68 -13.98 10.92
C ARG A 60 3.44 -14.36 9.65
N ALA A 61 4.66 -14.90 9.79
CA ALA A 61 5.40 -15.49 8.67
C ALA A 61 4.63 -16.66 8.04
N HIS A 62 4.92 -16.94 6.78
CA HIS A 62 4.27 -18.01 5.99
C HIS A 62 2.76 -17.86 5.82
N THR A 63 2.25 -16.61 5.79
CA THR A 63 0.83 -16.33 5.58
C THR A 63 0.59 -15.49 4.34
N LEU A 64 -0.62 -15.58 3.82
CA LEU A 64 -1.19 -14.66 2.85
C LEU A 64 -2.20 -13.78 3.58
N GLU A 65 -2.08 -12.46 3.46
CA GLU A 65 -2.94 -11.52 4.17
C GLU A 65 -3.52 -10.45 3.24
N VAL A 66 -4.71 -9.98 3.60
CA VAL A 66 -5.34 -8.80 3.01
C VAL A 66 -5.04 -7.57 3.86
N TRP A 67 -4.52 -6.53 3.23
CA TRP A 67 -4.30 -5.22 3.83
C TRP A 67 -5.16 -4.17 3.11
N GLU A 68 -5.70 -3.23 3.85
CA GLU A 68 -6.42 -2.07 3.31
C GLU A 68 -5.76 -0.78 3.78
N PHE A 69 -5.40 0.08 2.84
CA PHE A 69 -4.92 1.43 3.10
C PHE A 69 -6.00 2.42 2.70
N GLU A 70 -6.32 3.35 3.57
CA GLU A 70 -7.28 4.42 3.30
C GLU A 70 -6.66 5.79 3.50
N ASN A 71 -6.79 6.65 2.49
CA ASN A 71 -6.46 8.06 2.59
C ASN A 71 -7.66 8.78 3.19
N ILE A 72 -7.58 9.08 4.48
CA ILE A 72 -8.70 9.57 5.27
C ILE A 72 -9.09 10.98 4.83
N VAL A 73 -10.37 11.16 4.59
CA VAL A 73 -10.96 12.47 4.30
C VAL A 73 -10.79 13.39 5.50
N GLY A 74 -10.28 14.59 5.28
CA GLY A 74 -10.00 15.57 6.34
C GLY A 74 -9.67 16.96 5.79
N ASN A 75 -9.02 17.78 6.60
CA ASN A 75 -8.70 19.17 6.23
C ASN A 75 -7.64 19.27 5.12
N ILE A 76 -6.67 18.36 5.13
CA ILE A 76 -5.62 18.26 4.12
C ILE A 76 -5.61 16.81 3.63
N VAL A 77 -5.97 16.62 2.37
CA VAL A 77 -6.02 15.30 1.74
C VAL A 77 -5.33 15.38 0.39
N ILE A 78 -4.18 14.76 0.29
CA ILE A 78 -3.38 14.73 -0.95
C ILE A 78 -3.00 13.29 -1.29
N ALA A 79 -2.47 13.06 -2.48
CA ALA A 79 -2.03 11.74 -2.92
C ALA A 79 -0.75 11.29 -2.20
N HIS A 80 -0.69 10.00 -1.87
CA HIS A 80 0.45 9.37 -1.22
C HIS A 80 0.87 8.12 -1.99
N PRO A 81 2.06 8.09 -2.64
CA PRO A 81 2.64 6.83 -3.08
C PRO A 81 3.13 6.06 -1.85
N ILE A 82 2.48 4.93 -1.56
CA ILE A 82 2.81 4.09 -0.40
C ILE A 82 3.69 2.95 -0.84
N HIS A 83 4.88 2.86 -0.24
CA HIS A 83 5.87 1.82 -0.48
C HIS A 83 5.98 0.86 0.73
N LEU A 84 6.08 -0.44 0.46
CA LEU A 84 6.30 -1.49 1.45
C LEU A 84 7.66 -2.14 1.21
N HIS A 85 8.54 -2.06 2.20
CA HIS A 85 9.84 -2.74 2.16
C HIS A 85 9.71 -4.25 2.29
N GLY A 86 10.61 -4.97 1.64
CA GLY A 86 10.79 -6.41 1.80
C GLY A 86 9.70 -7.30 1.23
N ARG A 87 8.62 -6.75 0.66
CA ARG A 87 7.51 -7.52 0.08
C ARG A 87 7.01 -6.89 -1.21
N GLN A 88 6.57 -7.76 -2.11
CA GLN A 88 5.71 -7.39 -3.22
C GLN A 88 4.29 -7.86 -2.91
N PHE A 89 3.32 -7.12 -3.43
CA PHE A 89 1.90 -7.38 -3.27
C PHE A 89 1.17 -7.33 -4.62
N GLN A 90 -0.08 -7.74 -4.61
CA GLN A 90 -1.01 -7.59 -5.72
C GLN A 90 -2.16 -6.69 -5.28
N ILE A 91 -2.56 -5.76 -6.14
CA ILE A 91 -3.69 -4.87 -5.88
C ILE A 91 -4.96 -5.63 -6.28
N LEU A 92 -5.89 -5.79 -5.32
CA LEU A 92 -7.14 -6.48 -5.53
C LEU A 92 -8.23 -5.56 -6.07
N ARG A 93 -8.39 -4.41 -5.44
CA ARG A 93 -9.39 -3.40 -5.82
C ARG A 93 -9.11 -2.06 -5.17
N ARG A 94 -9.76 -1.05 -5.74
CA ARG A 94 -9.79 0.33 -5.25
C ARG A 94 -11.25 0.75 -5.07
N THR A 95 -11.50 1.49 -4.01
CA THR A 95 -12.79 2.19 -3.77
C THR A 95 -12.48 3.64 -3.40
N VAL A 96 -13.39 4.54 -3.70
CA VAL A 96 -13.18 5.97 -3.46
C VAL A 96 -14.40 6.58 -2.77
N HIS A 97 -14.16 7.51 -1.87
CA HIS A 97 -15.22 8.28 -1.23
C HIS A 97 -15.97 9.11 -2.29
N PRO A 98 -17.33 9.20 -2.23
CA PRO A 98 -18.14 9.89 -3.24
C PRO A 98 -17.67 11.30 -3.60
N ASP A 99 -17.21 12.08 -2.63
CA ASP A 99 -16.76 13.46 -2.83
C ASP A 99 -15.46 13.57 -3.63
N TYR A 100 -14.72 12.47 -3.81
CA TYR A 100 -13.42 12.42 -4.50
C TYR A 100 -13.45 11.67 -5.84
N VAL A 101 -14.61 11.13 -6.23
CA VAL A 101 -14.76 10.33 -7.45
C VAL A 101 -14.27 11.07 -8.70
N GLN A 102 -14.62 12.36 -8.87
CA GLN A 102 -14.23 13.14 -10.03
C GLN A 102 -12.70 13.25 -10.17
N GLY A 103 -12.01 13.55 -9.08
CA GLY A 103 -10.55 13.64 -9.06
C GLY A 103 -9.90 12.28 -9.31
N TRP A 104 -10.43 11.22 -8.73
CA TRP A 104 -9.96 9.86 -8.92
C TRP A 104 -10.16 9.39 -10.36
N GLU A 105 -11.31 9.65 -10.97
CA GLU A 105 -11.60 9.29 -12.36
C GLU A 105 -10.64 9.94 -13.36
N SER A 106 -10.12 11.13 -13.04
CA SER A 106 -9.17 11.83 -13.93
C SER A 106 -7.81 11.12 -14.07
N VAL A 107 -7.47 10.23 -13.12
CA VAL A 107 -6.17 9.53 -13.07
C VAL A 107 -6.28 8.01 -13.16
N ARG A 108 -7.47 7.43 -12.96
CA ARG A 108 -7.66 5.97 -12.85
C ARG A 108 -7.15 5.17 -14.04
N ASP A 109 -7.25 5.74 -15.25
CA ASP A 109 -6.80 5.06 -16.47
C ASP A 109 -5.26 5.02 -16.59
N GLY A 110 -4.54 5.77 -15.75
CA GLY A 110 -3.09 5.74 -15.61
C GLY A 110 -2.58 4.68 -14.62
N TYR A 111 -3.47 4.02 -13.87
CA TYR A 111 -3.05 2.98 -12.93
C TYR A 111 -2.62 1.71 -13.65
N THR A 112 -1.49 1.18 -13.20
CA THR A 112 -0.95 -0.11 -13.66
C THR A 112 -1.02 -1.12 -12.54
N ASP A 113 -2.24 -1.49 -12.12
CA ASP A 113 -2.46 -2.36 -10.96
C ASP A 113 -2.13 -3.83 -11.21
N GLU A 114 -2.05 -4.23 -12.48
CA GLU A 114 -1.69 -5.61 -12.83
C GLU A 114 -0.27 -5.97 -12.42
N GLY A 115 -0.12 -7.19 -11.91
CA GLY A 115 1.17 -7.78 -11.56
C GLY A 115 1.62 -7.47 -10.13
N TRP A 116 2.90 -7.74 -9.92
CA TRP A 116 3.56 -7.52 -8.64
C TRP A 116 3.96 -6.06 -8.48
N LYS A 117 3.63 -5.48 -7.34
CA LYS A 117 3.95 -4.11 -6.94
C LYS A 117 4.65 -4.12 -5.59
N ASP A 118 5.48 -3.12 -5.35
CA ASP A 118 6.02 -2.76 -4.04
C ASP A 118 5.58 -1.35 -3.60
N THR A 119 5.00 -0.61 -4.55
CA THR A 119 4.51 0.75 -4.35
C THR A 119 3.17 0.92 -5.06
N PHE A 120 2.24 1.65 -4.47
CA PHE A 120 0.97 2.03 -5.09
C PHE A 120 0.61 3.47 -4.74
N LEU A 121 -0.04 4.16 -5.68
CA LEU A 121 -0.58 5.49 -5.43
C LEU A 121 -1.91 5.37 -4.69
N LEU A 122 -2.02 6.09 -3.56
CA LEU A 122 -3.21 6.21 -2.75
C LEU A 122 -3.76 7.63 -2.90
N MET A 123 -4.83 7.79 -3.68
CA MET A 123 -5.43 9.09 -3.97
C MET A 123 -6.30 9.60 -2.81
N PRO A 124 -6.63 10.92 -2.78
CA PRO A 124 -7.57 11.48 -1.81
C PRO A 124 -8.87 10.70 -1.71
N GLY A 125 -9.27 10.34 -0.48
CA GLY A 125 -10.50 9.60 -0.20
C GLY A 125 -10.53 8.17 -0.76
N GLU A 126 -9.40 7.65 -1.23
CA GLU A 126 -9.28 6.31 -1.79
C GLU A 126 -8.96 5.27 -0.70
N LYS A 127 -9.50 4.08 -0.89
CA LYS A 127 -9.12 2.87 -0.17
C LYS A 127 -8.61 1.84 -1.17
N VAL A 128 -7.40 1.36 -0.94
CA VAL A 128 -6.75 0.33 -1.76
C VAL A 128 -6.62 -0.96 -0.97
N ARG A 129 -7.09 -2.06 -1.56
CA ARG A 129 -7.01 -3.39 -0.97
C ARG A 129 -5.92 -4.20 -1.64
N LEU A 130 -4.99 -4.70 -0.85
CA LEU A 130 -3.80 -5.42 -1.27
C LEU A 130 -3.82 -6.87 -0.79
N LEU A 131 -3.18 -7.74 -1.54
CA LEU A 131 -2.93 -9.13 -1.17
C LEU A 131 -1.42 -9.35 -1.07
N ILE A 132 -0.93 -9.64 0.14
CA ILE A 132 0.50 -9.70 0.47
C ILE A 132 0.85 -11.08 0.99
N SER A 133 1.87 -11.71 0.38
CA SER A 133 2.39 -13.00 0.85
C SER A 133 3.62 -12.77 1.73
N PHE A 134 3.56 -13.22 2.97
CA PHE A 134 4.66 -13.19 3.91
C PHE A 134 5.35 -14.55 3.94
N GLY A 135 6.55 -14.63 3.39
CA GLY A 135 7.36 -15.83 3.35
C GLY A 135 8.18 -16.05 4.64
N GLN A 136 9.38 -16.58 4.46
CA GLN A 136 10.26 -16.99 5.56
C GLN A 136 11.05 -15.86 6.24
N TYR A 137 11.13 -14.69 5.62
CA TYR A 137 11.91 -13.57 6.18
C TYR A 137 11.13 -12.92 7.31
N THR A 138 11.69 -12.97 8.50
CA THR A 138 11.16 -12.37 9.72
C THR A 138 11.95 -11.12 10.11
N GLY A 139 11.42 -10.33 11.02
CA GLY A 139 12.03 -9.10 11.50
C GLY A 139 11.18 -7.86 11.21
N MET A 140 11.75 -6.71 11.47
CA MET A 140 11.09 -5.42 11.30
C MET A 140 11.37 -4.86 9.91
N PHE A 141 10.32 -4.40 9.25
CA PHE A 141 10.33 -3.78 7.92
C PHE A 141 9.59 -2.45 7.99
N LEU A 142 9.94 -1.54 7.08
CA LEU A 142 9.26 -0.25 6.93
C LEU A 142 8.12 -0.32 5.92
N TYR A 143 7.14 0.56 6.10
CA TYR A 143 6.28 1.05 5.03
C TYR A 143 6.13 2.57 5.18
N HIS A 144 6.09 3.30 4.08
CA HIS A 144 6.13 4.76 4.12
C HIS A 144 5.50 5.39 2.88
N CYS A 145 5.20 6.68 3.00
CA CYS A 145 4.91 7.52 1.84
C CYS A 145 6.21 7.83 1.11
N HIS A 146 6.22 7.71 -0.22
CA HIS A 146 7.41 7.97 -1.05
C HIS A 146 7.45 9.40 -1.63
N ASN A 147 6.61 10.31 -1.15
CA ASN A 147 6.84 11.74 -1.28
C ASN A 147 7.96 12.11 -0.29
N LEU A 148 9.08 12.62 -0.79
CA LEU A 148 10.26 12.86 0.03
C LEU A 148 9.98 13.81 1.20
N GLU A 149 9.19 14.85 0.98
CA GLU A 149 8.81 15.81 2.02
C GLU A 149 7.97 15.15 3.13
N HIS A 150 7.11 14.18 2.77
CA HIS A 150 6.32 13.46 3.76
C HIS A 150 7.15 12.41 4.51
N GLU A 151 8.03 11.74 3.80
CA GLU A 151 8.98 10.77 4.36
C GLU A 151 9.89 11.45 5.39
N ASP A 152 10.51 12.60 5.02
CA ASP A 152 11.36 13.40 5.90
C ASP A 152 10.61 13.95 7.12
N MET A 153 9.31 14.19 7.00
CA MET A 153 8.41 14.55 8.10
C MET A 153 7.94 13.35 8.93
N GLY A 154 8.39 12.13 8.63
CA GLY A 154 8.08 10.93 9.40
C GLY A 154 6.78 10.22 9.00
N MET A 155 6.28 10.41 7.76
CA MET A 155 5.14 9.61 7.26
C MET A 155 5.56 8.18 6.93
N MET A 156 5.95 7.45 7.97
CA MET A 156 6.40 6.06 7.88
C MET A 156 6.06 5.29 9.16
N ARG A 157 6.04 3.98 9.05
CA ARG A 157 5.76 3.04 10.13
C ARG A 157 6.52 1.75 9.93
N ASN A 158 6.64 0.98 11.00
CA ASN A 158 7.18 -0.37 10.95
C ASN A 158 6.07 -1.41 10.91
N TYR A 159 6.33 -2.54 10.27
CA TYR A 159 5.60 -3.78 10.49
C TYR A 159 6.57 -4.90 10.88
N LEU A 160 6.14 -5.78 11.77
CA LEU A 160 6.94 -6.88 12.30
C LEU A 160 6.43 -8.21 11.78
N VAL A 161 7.28 -8.95 11.07
CA VAL A 161 7.00 -10.34 10.63
C VAL A 161 7.59 -11.31 11.66
N MET A 162 6.75 -12.19 12.25
CA MET A 162 7.10 -13.15 13.30
C MET A 162 6.84 -14.59 12.87
#